data_8874b47a5cb4a8f38d29594bc38963b7
#
_entry.id   8874b47a5cb4a8f38d29594bc38963b7
#
_cell.length_a   1.000
_cell.length_b   1.000
_cell.length_c   1.000
_cell.angle_alpha   90.00
_cell.angle_beta   90.00
_cell.angle_gamma   90.00
#
_symmetry.space_group_name_H-M   'P 1'
#
loop_
_entity.id
_entity.type
_entity.pdbx_description
1 polymer ?
#
loop_
_entity_poly.entity_id
_entity_poly.type
_entity_poly.pdbx_seq_one_letter_code
_entity_poly.pdbx_strand_id
1 'polypeptide(L)'
;MALFNRDPTIRVIKRLVQQMPQRTDVDLTPGSTVYGLVLGSTNESTTVVDLASQAIVRWRIPWPDDFATDLAVFDVVEGQLALDIERNDLAQPEAVTLSDLPRRLGSYRGRRVRHWLEKIASPADGHLFGFRGPSAPYWEFRGERPSVALIAADSGPQLLRRSDDGSTWVRFGWYGDDVWLLCEDRHAIRAMETARQFSLAGKELSTSLGFRPTYVLTTLSKSIDGHCYKSCTGLLPRG
;
A
#
# COMPACT_ATOMS: atom_id res chain seq x y z
N MET A 1 18.95 -26.77 -7.31
CA MET A 1 18.56 -25.36 -7.49
C MET A 1 17.80 -25.16 -8.81
N ALA A 2 16.66 -25.81 -9.02
CA ALA A 2 15.89 -25.75 -10.28
C ALA A 2 14.42 -26.21 -10.16
N LEU A 3 13.74 -25.94 -9.03
CA LEU A 3 12.35 -26.38 -8.82
C LEU A 3 11.30 -25.26 -8.79
N PHE A 4 11.69 -23.99 -8.88
CA PHE A 4 10.79 -22.83 -8.75
C PHE A 4 10.06 -22.39 -10.02
N ASN A 5 10.22 -23.09 -11.16
CA ASN A 5 9.70 -22.61 -12.46
C ASN A 5 8.50 -23.41 -13.00
N ARG A 6 7.85 -24.25 -12.19
CA ARG A 6 6.78 -25.16 -12.67
C ARG A 6 5.38 -24.83 -12.17
N ASP A 7 5.20 -23.80 -11.34
CA ASP A 7 3.87 -23.38 -10.91
C ASP A 7 3.12 -22.76 -12.10
N PRO A 8 2.00 -23.37 -12.55
CA PRO A 8 1.21 -22.86 -13.66
C PRO A 8 0.69 -21.42 -13.39
N THR A 9 0.45 -21.06 -12.14
CA THR A 9 0.00 -19.74 -11.70
C THR A 9 1.04 -18.68 -12.02
N ILE A 10 2.34 -18.97 -11.78
CA ILE A 10 3.44 -18.05 -12.11
C ILE A 10 3.54 -17.80 -13.62
N ARG A 11 3.25 -18.81 -14.45
CA ARG A 11 3.23 -18.64 -15.90
C ARG A 11 2.08 -17.74 -16.36
N VAL A 12 0.90 -17.91 -15.79
CA VAL A 12 -0.26 -17.06 -16.08
C VAL A 12 0.03 -15.62 -15.70
N ILE A 13 0.55 -15.36 -14.50
CA ILE A 13 0.89 -14.02 -14.03
C ILE A 13 1.99 -13.40 -14.92
N LYS A 14 3.05 -14.12 -15.25
CA LYS A 14 4.09 -13.63 -16.16
C LYS A 14 3.51 -13.26 -17.53
N ARG A 15 2.58 -14.04 -18.04
CA ARG A 15 1.91 -13.80 -19.32
C ARG A 15 1.01 -12.56 -19.25
N LEU A 16 0.22 -12.42 -18.20
CA LEU A 16 -0.57 -11.21 -17.91
C LEU A 16 0.31 -9.96 -17.88
N VAL A 17 1.37 -9.96 -17.09
CA VAL A 17 2.29 -8.83 -16.96
C VAL A 17 3.04 -8.52 -18.26
N GLN A 18 3.27 -9.51 -19.14
CA GLN A 18 3.93 -9.32 -20.43
C GLN A 18 2.99 -8.87 -21.54
N GLN A 19 1.72 -9.27 -21.47
CA GLN A 19 0.72 -9.03 -22.52
C GLN A 19 -0.15 -7.81 -22.27
N MET A 20 -0.10 -7.21 -21.06
CA MET A 20 -0.85 -6.00 -20.82
C MET A 20 -0.31 -4.84 -21.64
N PRO A 21 -1.17 -4.16 -22.39
CA PRO A 21 -0.78 -2.95 -23.08
C PRO A 21 -0.29 -1.93 -22.05
N GLN A 22 0.90 -1.36 -22.28
CA GLN A 22 1.37 -0.23 -21.47
C GLN A 22 0.43 0.95 -21.74
N ARG A 23 -0.25 1.41 -20.72
CA ARG A 23 -1.08 2.61 -20.76
C ARG A 23 -0.32 3.73 -20.07
N THR A 24 -0.42 4.94 -20.60
CA THR A 24 0.13 6.14 -19.98
C THR A 24 -0.74 6.65 -18.84
N ASP A 25 -2.04 6.33 -18.88
CA ASP A 25 -3.04 6.75 -17.89
C ASP A 25 -3.76 5.54 -17.29
N VAL A 26 -4.24 5.70 -16.06
CA VAL A 26 -5.11 4.72 -15.40
C VAL A 26 -6.50 4.85 -16.02
N ASP A 27 -6.76 4.06 -17.06
CA ASP A 27 -8.11 3.96 -17.64
C ASP A 27 -8.98 3.08 -16.73
N LEU A 28 -9.72 3.75 -15.87
CA LEU A 28 -10.62 3.13 -14.91
C LEU A 28 -12.05 3.19 -15.46
N THR A 29 -12.30 2.49 -16.54
CA THR A 29 -13.65 2.37 -17.10
C THR A 29 -14.55 1.63 -16.11
N PRO A 30 -15.72 2.19 -15.73
CA PRO A 30 -16.68 1.51 -14.85
C PRO A 30 -17.02 0.11 -15.36
N GLY A 31 -17.10 -0.87 -14.44
CA GLY A 31 -17.40 -2.26 -14.76
C GLY A 31 -16.25 -3.03 -15.43
N SER A 32 -15.08 -2.42 -15.66
CA SER A 32 -13.93 -3.13 -16.23
C SER A 32 -13.21 -3.99 -15.20
N THR A 33 -12.57 -5.06 -15.70
CA THR A 33 -11.65 -5.87 -14.90
C THR A 33 -10.28 -5.21 -14.87
N VAL A 34 -9.72 -5.05 -13.67
CA VAL A 34 -8.42 -4.46 -13.41
C VAL A 34 -7.52 -5.46 -12.69
N TYR A 35 -6.22 -5.32 -12.89
CA TYR A 35 -5.22 -6.19 -12.27
C TYR A 35 -4.19 -5.36 -11.53
N GLY A 36 -3.90 -5.74 -10.28
CA GLY A 36 -3.00 -5.00 -9.43
C GLY A 36 -1.96 -5.89 -8.74
N LEU A 37 -0.81 -5.30 -8.43
CA LEU A 37 0.18 -5.85 -7.52
C LEU A 37 0.00 -5.18 -6.16
N VAL A 38 -0.32 -5.97 -5.13
CA VAL A 38 -0.58 -5.46 -3.77
C VAL A 38 0.68 -4.86 -3.16
N LEU A 39 0.56 -3.63 -2.69
CA LEU A 39 1.58 -2.93 -1.90
C LEU A 39 1.24 -2.91 -0.42
N GLY A 40 -0.04 -2.84 -0.07
CA GLY A 40 -0.53 -2.84 1.30
C GLY A 40 -2.04 -3.00 1.35
N SER A 41 -2.54 -3.45 2.49
CA SER A 41 -3.98 -3.66 2.70
C SER A 41 -4.37 -3.25 4.11
N THR A 42 -5.44 -2.46 4.20
CA THR A 42 -6.12 -2.07 5.42
C THR A 42 -7.47 -2.77 5.51
N ASN A 43 -8.27 -2.45 6.51
CA ASN A 43 -9.65 -2.94 6.59
C ASN A 43 -10.57 -2.34 5.50
N GLU A 44 -10.25 -1.15 5.00
CA GLU A 44 -11.11 -0.39 4.08
C GLU A 44 -10.65 -0.41 2.63
N SER A 45 -9.37 -0.68 2.40
CA SER A 45 -8.79 -0.54 1.07
C SER A 45 -7.56 -1.41 0.85
N THR A 46 -7.30 -1.72 -0.40
CA THR A 46 -6.05 -2.33 -0.86
C THR A 46 -5.34 -1.38 -1.80
N THR A 47 -4.11 -1.01 -1.48
CA THR A 47 -3.27 -0.21 -2.37
C THR A 47 -2.50 -1.14 -3.29
N VAL A 48 -2.58 -0.89 -4.58
CA VAL A 48 -1.96 -1.71 -5.63
C VAL A 48 -1.15 -0.84 -6.59
N VAL A 49 -0.20 -1.47 -7.28
CA VAL A 49 0.27 -0.96 -8.56
C VAL A 49 -0.62 -1.56 -9.64
N ASP A 50 -1.35 -0.73 -10.37
CA ASP A 50 -2.09 -1.18 -11.55
C ASP A 50 -1.11 -1.74 -12.60
N LEU A 51 -1.32 -2.97 -13.03
CA LEU A 51 -0.37 -3.65 -13.92
C LEU A 51 -0.35 -3.08 -15.33
N ALA A 52 -1.40 -2.38 -15.75
CA ALA A 52 -1.50 -1.79 -17.08
C ALA A 52 -0.79 -0.43 -17.15
N SER A 53 -1.05 0.47 -16.21
CA SER A 53 -0.50 1.82 -16.18
C SER A 53 0.79 1.96 -15.35
N GLN A 54 1.06 0.99 -14.48
CA GLN A 54 2.13 1.06 -13.46
C GLN A 54 1.95 2.22 -12.46
N ALA A 55 0.76 2.77 -12.35
CA ALA A 55 0.42 3.78 -11.37
C ALA A 55 -0.04 3.14 -10.05
N ILE A 56 0.09 3.89 -8.96
CA ILE A 56 -0.47 3.47 -7.67
C ILE A 56 -1.96 3.80 -7.70
N VAL A 57 -2.78 2.83 -7.32
CA VAL A 57 -4.23 2.95 -7.21
C VAL A 57 -4.67 2.40 -5.85
N ARG A 58 -5.63 3.05 -5.23
CA ARG A 58 -6.26 2.58 -4.01
C ARG A 58 -7.63 1.98 -4.33
N TRP A 59 -7.77 0.68 -4.17
CA TRP A 59 -9.01 -0.04 -4.33
C TRP A 59 -9.79 -0.01 -3.02
N ARG A 60 -10.92 0.69 -3.00
CA ARG A 60 -11.86 0.65 -1.87
C ARG A 60 -12.69 -0.63 -1.98
N ILE A 61 -12.85 -1.31 -0.85
CA ILE A 61 -13.62 -2.54 -0.76
C ILE A 61 -15.03 -2.18 -0.28
N PRO A 62 -16.10 -2.64 -0.96
CA PRO A 62 -17.46 -2.22 -0.64
C PRO A 62 -17.98 -2.71 0.72
N TRP A 63 -17.40 -3.77 1.27
CA TRP A 63 -17.82 -4.35 2.56
C TRP A 63 -16.62 -4.57 3.48
N PRO A 64 -16.18 -3.53 4.22
CA PRO A 64 -14.95 -3.60 5.02
C PRO A 64 -15.05 -4.51 6.26
N ASP A 65 -16.25 -4.69 6.83
CA ASP A 65 -16.38 -5.25 8.18
C ASP A 65 -16.33 -6.78 8.24
N ASP A 66 -16.70 -7.51 7.18
CA ASP A 66 -16.86 -8.96 7.22
C ASP A 66 -15.76 -9.77 6.52
N PHE A 67 -14.94 -9.16 5.69
CA PHE A 67 -14.00 -9.90 4.84
C PHE A 67 -12.59 -9.34 4.89
N ALA A 68 -11.85 -9.81 5.88
CA ALA A 68 -10.41 -9.67 5.88
C ALA A 68 -9.81 -10.41 4.68
N THR A 69 -9.60 -9.71 3.57
CA THR A 69 -8.82 -10.27 2.47
C THR A 69 -7.40 -10.55 2.98
N ASP A 70 -7.02 -11.83 2.99
CA ASP A 70 -5.68 -12.25 3.44
C ASP A 70 -4.66 -12.01 2.30
N LEU A 71 -4.64 -10.77 1.80
CA LEU A 71 -3.75 -10.35 0.73
C LEU A 71 -2.39 -9.99 1.30
N ALA A 72 -1.37 -10.66 0.79
CA ALA A 72 0.02 -10.38 1.13
C ALA A 72 0.64 -9.36 0.16
N VAL A 73 1.67 -8.67 0.62
CA VAL A 73 2.49 -7.80 -0.22
C VAL A 73 3.02 -8.59 -1.41
N PHE A 74 2.88 -8.01 -2.60
CA PHE A 74 3.22 -8.58 -3.91
C PHE A 74 2.32 -9.73 -4.38
N ASP A 75 1.15 -9.91 -3.77
CA ASP A 75 0.12 -10.70 -4.42
C ASP A 75 -0.39 -9.97 -5.67
N VAL A 76 -0.63 -10.72 -6.70
CA VAL A 76 -1.31 -10.26 -7.91
C VAL A 76 -2.79 -10.54 -7.73
N VAL A 77 -3.58 -9.50 -7.90
CA VAL A 77 -5.01 -9.53 -7.67
C VAL A 77 -5.77 -9.04 -8.90
N GLU A 78 -6.95 -9.60 -9.08
CA GLU A 78 -7.94 -9.18 -10.04
C GLU A 78 -9.09 -8.51 -9.29
N GLY A 79 -9.53 -7.36 -9.74
CA GLY A 79 -10.69 -6.65 -9.23
C GLY A 79 -11.61 -6.25 -10.37
N GLN A 80 -12.89 -6.06 -10.06
CA GLN A 80 -13.86 -5.48 -10.97
C GLN A 80 -14.26 -4.11 -10.44
N LEU A 81 -14.15 -3.08 -11.29
CA LEU A 81 -14.52 -1.73 -10.91
C LEU A 81 -16.05 -1.62 -10.79
N ALA A 82 -16.52 -0.89 -9.80
CA ALA A 82 -17.94 -0.58 -9.66
C ALA A 82 -18.44 0.20 -10.90
N LEU A 83 -19.72 0.03 -11.22
CA LEU A 83 -20.35 0.77 -12.31
C LEU A 83 -20.46 2.27 -11.99
N ASP A 84 -20.61 2.58 -10.71
CA ASP A 84 -20.68 3.94 -10.18
C ASP A 84 -19.37 4.27 -9.47
N ILE A 85 -18.44 4.86 -10.21
CA ILE A 85 -17.13 5.23 -9.66
C ILE A 85 -17.26 6.64 -9.08
N GLU A 86 -17.51 6.74 -7.79
CA GLU A 86 -17.37 8.01 -7.08
C GLU A 86 -15.88 8.40 -6.99
N ARG A 87 -15.44 9.25 -7.91
CA ARG A 87 -14.08 9.86 -7.90
C ARG A 87 -14.03 11.20 -7.16
N ASN A 88 -14.96 11.46 -6.26
CA ASN A 88 -15.20 12.81 -5.75
C ASN A 88 -14.46 13.18 -4.47
N ASP A 89 -13.58 12.32 -3.97
CA ASP A 89 -12.77 12.68 -2.80
C ASP A 89 -11.47 13.33 -3.23
N LEU A 90 -11.41 14.67 -3.14
CA LEU A 90 -10.21 15.44 -3.48
C LEU A 90 -8.98 15.07 -2.65
N ALA A 91 -9.19 14.50 -1.46
CA ALA A 91 -8.11 14.00 -0.62
C ALA A 91 -7.60 12.62 -1.04
N GLN A 92 -8.31 11.92 -1.93
CA GLN A 92 -7.97 10.57 -2.39
C GLN A 92 -8.23 10.39 -3.90
N PRO A 93 -7.54 11.14 -4.76
CA PRO A 93 -7.83 11.17 -6.20
C PRO A 93 -7.56 9.84 -6.92
N GLU A 94 -6.66 9.01 -6.37
CA GLU A 94 -6.34 7.67 -6.91
C GLU A 94 -7.24 6.56 -6.36
N ALA A 95 -8.22 6.89 -5.52
CA ALA A 95 -9.13 5.89 -4.97
C ALA A 95 -10.25 5.54 -5.95
N VAL A 96 -10.52 4.23 -6.07
CA VAL A 96 -11.60 3.68 -6.86
C VAL A 96 -12.32 2.60 -6.08
N THR A 97 -13.62 2.44 -6.32
CA THR A 97 -14.42 1.41 -5.65
C THR A 97 -14.49 0.15 -6.52
N LEU A 98 -14.28 -1.00 -5.91
CA LEU A 98 -14.53 -2.29 -6.53
C LEU A 98 -16.01 -2.70 -6.33
N SER A 99 -16.57 -3.47 -7.27
CA SER A 99 -17.89 -4.08 -7.12
C SER A 99 -17.87 -5.26 -6.15
N ASP A 100 -16.74 -5.96 -6.09
CA ASP A 100 -16.55 -7.17 -5.31
C ASP A 100 -15.18 -7.20 -4.65
N LEU A 101 -14.94 -8.20 -3.78
CA LEU A 101 -13.64 -8.44 -3.19
C LEU A 101 -12.61 -8.81 -4.26
N PRO A 102 -11.38 -8.29 -4.17
CA PRO A 102 -10.34 -8.63 -5.11
C PRO A 102 -9.97 -10.12 -5.00
N ARG A 103 -9.87 -10.78 -6.15
CA ARG A 103 -9.49 -12.20 -6.25
C ARG A 103 -7.98 -12.33 -6.37
N ARG A 104 -7.37 -13.05 -5.45
CA ARG A 104 -5.96 -13.39 -5.51
C ARG A 104 -5.68 -14.36 -6.66
N LEU A 105 -4.71 -14.02 -7.52
CA LEU A 105 -4.24 -14.85 -8.63
C LEU A 105 -2.94 -15.60 -8.29
N GLY A 106 -2.15 -15.06 -7.39
CA GLY A 106 -0.86 -15.59 -6.94
C GLY A 106 0.08 -14.48 -6.50
N SER A 107 1.37 -14.77 -6.32
CA SER A 107 2.36 -13.77 -5.92
C SER A 107 3.39 -13.55 -7.02
N TYR A 108 3.84 -12.29 -7.18
CA TYR A 108 4.85 -11.93 -8.16
C TYR A 108 5.99 -11.14 -7.50
N ARG A 109 7.20 -11.69 -7.55
CA ARG A 109 8.41 -11.11 -6.95
C ARG A 109 9.55 -11.11 -7.95
N GLY A 110 10.56 -10.30 -7.71
CA GLY A 110 11.80 -10.29 -8.48
C GLY A 110 12.15 -8.94 -9.10
N ARG A 111 13.15 -8.93 -9.99
CA ARG A 111 13.75 -7.70 -10.53
C ARG A 111 12.77 -6.70 -11.13
N ARG A 112 11.66 -7.17 -11.73
CA ARG A 112 10.66 -6.27 -12.33
C ARG A 112 9.87 -5.54 -11.25
N VAL A 113 9.46 -6.23 -10.17
CA VAL A 113 8.80 -5.60 -9.02
C VAL A 113 9.71 -4.54 -8.42
N ARG A 114 10.98 -4.88 -8.19
CA ARG A 114 11.97 -3.92 -7.69
C ARG A 114 12.06 -2.69 -8.57
N HIS A 115 12.14 -2.84 -9.88
CA HIS A 115 12.18 -1.72 -10.82
C HIS A 115 10.91 -0.86 -10.74
N TRP A 116 9.73 -1.46 -10.60
CA TRP A 116 8.49 -0.72 -10.42
C TRP A 116 8.50 0.08 -9.12
N LEU A 117 8.90 -0.55 -8.00
CA LEU A 117 8.98 0.14 -6.70
C LEU A 117 9.96 1.32 -6.76
N GLU A 118 11.14 1.14 -7.36
CA GLU A 118 12.11 2.20 -7.54
C GLU A 118 11.56 3.35 -8.41
N LYS A 119 10.73 3.05 -9.41
CA LYS A 119 10.13 4.05 -10.30
C LYS A 119 8.99 4.85 -9.64
N ILE A 120 8.17 4.18 -8.81
CA ILE A 120 7.01 4.79 -8.13
C ILE A 120 7.35 5.35 -6.75
N ALA A 121 8.55 5.08 -6.24
CA ALA A 121 8.99 5.63 -4.96
C ALA A 121 9.03 7.15 -5.02
N SER A 122 8.44 7.78 -4.01
CA SER A 122 8.41 9.23 -3.88
C SER A 122 9.81 9.77 -3.64
N PRO A 123 10.22 10.86 -4.32
CA PRO A 123 11.50 11.50 -4.08
C PRO A 123 11.53 12.12 -2.67
N ALA A 124 12.70 12.06 -2.02
CA ALA A 124 12.89 12.66 -0.69
C ALA A 124 13.26 14.16 -0.83
N ASP A 125 12.38 14.94 -1.44
CA ASP A 125 12.57 16.35 -1.77
C ASP A 125 11.73 17.31 -0.91
N GLY A 126 10.98 16.78 0.07
CA GLY A 126 10.13 17.56 0.94
C GLY A 126 9.44 16.75 2.03
N HIS A 127 8.60 17.45 2.78
CA HIS A 127 7.77 16.79 3.78
C HIS A 127 6.75 15.86 3.12
N LEU A 128 6.47 14.76 3.79
CA LEU A 128 5.49 13.78 3.35
C LEU A 128 4.14 14.44 3.05
N PHE A 129 3.63 14.27 1.83
CA PHE A 129 2.44 14.94 1.29
C PHE A 129 2.50 16.48 1.30
N GLY A 130 3.71 17.07 1.40
CA GLY A 130 3.94 18.51 1.34
C GLY A 130 3.64 19.27 2.62
N PHE A 131 3.37 18.60 3.75
CA PHE A 131 3.12 19.28 5.03
C PHE A 131 3.78 18.55 6.20
N ARG A 132 4.05 19.32 7.27
CA ARG A 132 4.57 18.80 8.55
C ARG A 132 3.41 18.26 9.41
N GLY A 133 3.79 17.39 10.37
CA GLY A 133 2.83 16.85 11.33
C GLY A 133 1.98 15.69 10.79
N PRO A 134 1.10 15.13 11.64
CA PRO A 134 0.33 13.93 11.32
C PRO A 134 -0.92 14.20 10.48
N SER A 135 -1.41 15.43 10.44
CA SER A 135 -2.64 15.78 9.73
C SER A 135 -2.58 17.20 9.15
N ALA A 136 -3.43 17.43 8.16
CA ALA A 136 -3.70 18.76 7.62
C ALA A 136 -5.20 18.93 7.33
N PRO A 137 -5.70 20.18 7.30
CA PRO A 137 -7.07 20.46 6.95
C PRO A 137 -7.43 19.97 5.55
N TYR A 138 -8.62 19.40 5.40
CA TYR A 138 -9.09 18.82 4.12
C TYR A 138 -9.03 19.82 2.96
N TRP A 139 -9.32 21.09 3.18
CA TRP A 139 -9.32 22.11 2.12
C TRP A 139 -7.92 22.43 1.56
N GLU A 140 -6.83 21.99 2.21
CA GLU A 140 -5.47 22.12 1.68
C GLU A 140 -5.20 21.12 0.55
N PHE A 141 -6.01 20.06 0.43
CA PHE A 141 -5.91 19.03 -0.62
C PHE A 141 -6.71 19.36 -1.88
N ARG A 142 -7.06 20.63 -2.10
CA ARG A 142 -7.67 21.08 -3.34
C ARG A 142 -6.63 21.03 -4.47
N GLY A 143 -6.82 20.11 -5.39
CA GLY A 143 -5.96 19.91 -6.54
C GLY A 143 -5.41 18.49 -6.63
N GLU A 144 -4.74 18.19 -7.73
CA GLU A 144 -4.17 16.87 -8.03
C GLU A 144 -2.92 16.60 -7.16
N ARG A 145 -3.13 16.18 -5.94
CA ARG A 145 -2.05 15.72 -5.06
C ARG A 145 -2.25 14.24 -4.78
N PRO A 146 -1.18 13.42 -4.88
CA PRO A 146 -1.29 12.03 -4.51
C PRO A 146 -1.62 11.91 -3.02
N SER A 147 -2.52 11.01 -2.66
CA SER A 147 -2.82 10.65 -1.27
C SER A 147 -2.14 9.35 -0.85
N VAL A 148 -1.32 8.79 -1.73
CA VAL A 148 -0.48 7.62 -1.47
C VAL A 148 0.96 7.95 -1.85
N ALA A 149 1.90 7.59 -0.98
CA ALA A 149 3.32 7.71 -1.24
C ALA A 149 4.04 6.41 -0.82
N LEU A 150 4.88 5.90 -1.70
CA LEU A 150 5.82 4.83 -1.39
C LEU A 150 7.17 5.47 -1.07
N ILE A 151 7.67 5.29 0.14
CA ILE A 151 8.86 5.94 0.64
C ILE A 151 9.98 4.93 0.86
N ALA A 152 11.17 5.23 0.37
CA ALA A 152 12.40 4.58 0.81
C ALA A 152 12.88 5.29 2.08
N ALA A 153 12.67 4.68 3.25
CA ALA A 153 13.01 5.31 4.53
C ALA A 153 14.54 5.51 4.69
N ASP A 154 14.95 6.68 5.16
CA ASP A 154 16.37 7.02 5.41
C ASP A 154 16.94 6.17 6.54
N SER A 155 16.14 5.91 7.58
CA SER A 155 16.40 4.92 8.62
C SER A 155 15.36 3.83 8.58
N GLY A 156 15.78 2.58 8.85
CA GLY A 156 14.88 1.43 8.81
C GLY A 156 13.65 1.63 9.70
N PRO A 157 12.45 1.19 9.27
CA PRO A 157 11.24 1.36 10.05
C PRO A 157 11.30 0.56 11.34
N GLN A 158 10.65 1.09 12.36
CA GLN A 158 10.44 0.49 13.67
C GLN A 158 8.94 0.46 13.95
N LEU A 159 8.42 -0.67 14.43
CA LEU A 159 7.08 -0.77 14.96
C LEU A 159 7.08 -0.51 16.47
N LEU A 160 6.10 0.22 16.93
CA LEU A 160 5.92 0.59 18.34
C LEU A 160 4.46 0.40 18.73
N ARG A 161 4.22 -0.19 19.91
CA ARG A 161 2.88 -0.34 20.48
C ARG A 161 2.72 0.66 21.61
N ARG A 162 1.69 1.46 21.53
CA ARG A 162 1.33 2.38 22.63
C ARG A 162 0.69 1.60 23.77
N SER A 163 1.01 2.00 25.00
CA SER A 163 0.50 1.35 26.20
C SER A 163 -0.88 1.85 26.62
N ASP A 164 -1.28 3.02 26.19
CA ASP A 164 -2.52 3.70 26.54
C ASP A 164 -3.75 3.19 25.78
N ASP A 165 -3.60 2.95 24.47
CA ASP A 165 -4.70 2.54 23.59
C ASP A 165 -4.42 1.23 22.83
N GLY A 166 -3.21 0.67 22.97
CA GLY A 166 -2.78 -0.54 22.29
C GLY A 166 -2.52 -0.34 20.78
N SER A 167 -2.61 0.86 20.27
CA SER A 167 -2.38 1.15 18.85
C SER A 167 -0.94 0.86 18.43
N THR A 168 -0.77 0.42 17.19
CA THR A 168 0.55 0.18 16.60
C THR A 168 0.95 1.39 15.77
N TRP A 169 2.20 1.82 15.93
CA TRP A 169 2.79 2.95 15.24
C TRP A 169 4.02 2.52 14.47
N VAL A 170 4.29 3.19 13.36
CA VAL A 170 5.53 3.05 12.59
C VAL A 170 6.35 4.32 12.78
N ARG A 171 7.62 4.15 13.14
CA ARG A 171 8.62 5.23 13.21
C ARG A 171 9.69 4.99 12.16
N PHE A 172 10.06 6.01 11.41
CA PHE A 172 11.14 5.96 10.41
C PHE A 172 11.68 7.36 10.12
N GLY A 173 12.91 7.42 9.57
CA GLY A 173 13.51 8.67 9.08
C GLY A 173 13.02 8.98 7.67
N TRP A 174 12.69 10.25 7.41
CA TRP A 174 12.34 10.76 6.09
C TRP A 174 12.68 12.24 5.97
N TYR A 175 13.50 12.60 4.98
CA TYR A 175 13.89 13.99 4.69
C TYR A 175 14.45 14.73 5.92
N GLY A 176 15.24 14.02 6.74
CA GLY A 176 15.78 14.53 7.98
C GLY A 176 14.80 14.64 9.15
N ASP A 177 13.53 14.34 8.95
CA ASP A 177 12.50 14.29 10.01
C ASP A 177 12.39 12.88 10.60
N ASP A 178 12.05 12.80 11.89
CA ASP A 178 11.64 11.57 12.57
C ASP A 178 10.11 11.45 12.46
N VAL A 179 9.66 10.59 11.55
CA VAL A 179 8.25 10.46 11.20
C VAL A 179 7.60 9.36 12.01
N TRP A 180 6.44 9.67 12.60
CA TRP A 180 5.60 8.76 13.38
C TRP A 180 4.22 8.70 12.77
N LEU A 181 3.79 7.51 12.35
CA LEU A 181 2.48 7.29 11.74
C LEU A 181 1.72 6.16 12.41
N LEU A 182 0.41 6.32 12.54
CA LEU A 182 -0.47 5.21 12.89
C LEU A 182 -0.29 4.09 11.86
N CYS A 183 -0.12 2.86 12.33
CA CYS A 183 0.01 1.68 11.48
C CYS A 183 -1.37 1.07 11.24
N GLU A 184 -1.77 1.02 9.99
CA GLU A 184 -2.98 0.35 9.51
C GLU A 184 -2.65 -0.91 8.69
N ASP A 185 -1.36 -1.20 8.50
CA ASP A 185 -0.88 -2.43 7.85
C ASP A 185 -1.22 -3.64 8.72
N ARG A 186 -2.16 -4.45 8.26
CA ARG A 186 -2.64 -5.65 8.98
C ARG A 186 -1.54 -6.65 9.24
N HIS A 187 -0.59 -6.81 8.31
CA HIS A 187 0.53 -7.74 8.48
C HIS A 187 1.48 -7.26 9.58
N ALA A 188 1.79 -5.96 9.60
CA ALA A 188 2.62 -5.35 10.63
C ALA A 188 1.95 -5.39 12.02
N ILE A 189 0.64 -5.11 12.09
CA ILE A 189 -0.13 -5.21 13.34
C ILE A 189 -0.10 -6.63 13.89
N ARG A 190 -0.37 -7.64 13.06
CA ARG A 190 -0.29 -9.06 13.46
C ARG A 190 1.12 -9.45 13.92
N ALA A 191 2.16 -8.94 13.28
CA ALA A 191 3.54 -9.19 13.68
C ALA A 191 3.81 -8.66 15.10
N MET A 192 3.34 -7.45 15.42
CA MET A 192 3.43 -6.87 16.77
C MET A 192 2.65 -7.68 17.81
N GLU A 193 1.42 -8.08 17.50
CA GLU A 193 0.57 -8.88 18.38
C GLU A 193 1.20 -10.23 18.68
N THR A 194 1.73 -10.89 17.64
CA THR A 194 2.37 -12.21 17.77
C THR A 194 3.66 -12.14 18.57
N ALA A 195 4.47 -11.12 18.37
CA ALA A 195 5.73 -10.94 19.09
C ALA A 195 5.52 -10.58 20.56
N ARG A 196 4.35 -10.07 20.95
CA ARG A 196 4.03 -9.60 22.32
C ARG A 196 5.06 -8.62 22.88
N GLN A 197 5.67 -7.82 22.04
CA GLN A 197 6.66 -6.81 22.40
C GLN A 197 6.06 -5.42 22.25
N PHE A 198 6.66 -4.42 22.94
CA PHE A 198 6.28 -3.01 22.77
C PHE A 198 6.99 -2.34 21.58
N SER A 199 8.05 -2.97 21.08
CA SER A 199 8.87 -2.44 19.99
C SER A 199 9.47 -3.56 19.17
N LEU A 200 9.44 -3.43 17.84
CA LEU A 200 10.13 -4.31 16.90
C LEU A 200 10.96 -3.45 15.94
N ALA A 201 12.26 -3.73 15.84
CA ALA A 201 13.18 -3.03 14.95
C ALA A 201 14.21 -3.99 14.34
N GLY A 202 14.85 -3.56 13.27
CA GLY A 202 15.99 -4.24 12.66
C GLY A 202 15.76 -5.71 12.35
N LYS A 203 16.54 -6.61 12.98
CA LYS A 203 16.46 -8.06 12.75
C LYS A 203 15.17 -8.67 13.31
N GLU A 204 14.71 -8.20 14.46
CA GLU A 204 13.49 -8.71 15.10
C GLU A 204 12.25 -8.38 14.24
N LEU A 205 12.17 -7.15 13.75
CA LEU A 205 11.11 -6.75 12.82
C LEU A 205 11.17 -7.58 11.53
N SER A 206 12.35 -7.78 10.97
CA SER A 206 12.52 -8.57 9.75
C SER A 206 12.11 -10.03 9.95
N THR A 207 12.39 -10.60 11.12
CA THR A 207 11.98 -11.97 11.47
C THR A 207 10.48 -12.07 11.63
N SER A 208 9.85 -11.12 12.32
CA SER A 208 8.40 -11.11 12.56
C SER A 208 7.59 -10.87 11.28
N LEU A 209 8.09 -10.07 10.35
CA LEU A 209 7.47 -9.83 9.03
C LEU A 209 7.79 -10.93 8.01
N GLY A 210 8.82 -11.76 8.24
CA GLY A 210 9.32 -12.70 7.23
C GLY A 210 10.12 -12.06 6.09
N PHE A 211 10.39 -10.75 6.17
CA PHE A 211 11.22 -10.00 5.20
C PHE A 211 11.81 -8.74 5.86
N ARG A 212 12.89 -8.22 5.27
CA ARG A 212 13.45 -6.92 5.68
C ARG A 212 12.65 -5.79 5.03
N PRO A 213 11.94 -4.96 5.80
CA PRO A 213 11.23 -3.81 5.25
C PRO A 213 12.25 -2.76 4.74
N THR A 214 11.99 -2.27 3.54
CA THR A 214 12.82 -1.27 2.85
C THR A 214 12.00 -0.04 2.48
N TYR A 215 10.73 -0.26 2.16
CA TYR A 215 9.80 0.82 1.84
C TYR A 215 8.68 0.87 2.87
N VAL A 216 8.18 2.08 3.07
CA VAL A 216 6.97 2.38 3.85
C VAL A 216 5.93 2.93 2.89
N LEU A 217 4.78 2.29 2.82
CA LEU A 217 3.63 2.79 2.10
C LEU A 217 2.82 3.68 3.03
N THR A 218 2.65 4.93 2.65
CA THR A 218 1.92 5.91 3.44
C THR A 218 0.71 6.41 2.68
N THR A 219 -0.35 6.71 3.40
CA THR A 219 -1.60 7.20 2.81
C THR A 219 -2.18 8.35 3.61
N LEU A 220 -3.03 9.15 2.97
CA LEU A 220 -3.91 10.09 3.64
C LEU A 220 -5.28 9.45 3.87
N SER A 221 -5.89 9.68 5.02
CA SER A 221 -7.26 9.27 5.31
C SER A 221 -8.27 10.08 4.48
N LYS A 222 -9.51 9.62 4.45
CA LYS A 222 -10.65 10.50 4.16
C LYS A 222 -10.68 11.64 5.18
N SER A 223 -11.47 12.68 4.90
CA SER A 223 -11.68 13.74 5.87
C SER A 223 -12.40 13.21 7.12
N ILE A 224 -11.75 13.36 8.27
CA ILE A 224 -12.31 13.07 9.60
C ILE A 224 -12.29 14.39 10.37
N ASP A 225 -13.46 14.88 10.74
CA ASP A 225 -13.63 16.19 11.42
C ASP A 225 -12.90 17.34 10.71
N GLY A 226 -12.95 17.34 9.37
CA GLY A 226 -12.32 18.36 8.52
C GLY A 226 -10.81 18.23 8.35
N HIS A 227 -10.19 17.16 8.82
CA HIS A 227 -8.76 16.88 8.64
C HIS A 227 -8.49 15.54 7.94
N CYS A 228 -7.41 15.48 7.20
CA CYS A 228 -6.86 14.23 6.64
C CYS A 228 -5.60 13.85 7.41
N TYR A 229 -5.50 12.60 7.79
CA TYR A 229 -4.42 12.06 8.62
C TYR A 229 -3.49 11.19 7.80
N LYS A 230 -2.20 11.29 8.07
CA LYS A 230 -1.20 10.37 7.52
C LYS A 230 -1.23 9.06 8.28
N SER A 231 -1.20 7.94 7.56
CA SER A 231 -1.05 6.61 8.15
C SER A 231 -0.04 5.76 7.35
N CYS A 232 0.47 4.73 7.98
CA CYS A 232 1.26 3.69 7.32
C CYS A 232 0.34 2.51 7.00
N THR A 233 0.18 2.21 5.72
CA THR A 233 -0.70 1.14 5.22
C THR A 233 0.05 -0.04 4.64
N GLY A 234 1.39 -0.02 4.65
CA GLY A 234 2.20 -1.14 4.21
C GLY A 234 3.68 -1.00 4.56
N LEU A 235 4.29 -2.10 4.98
CA LEU A 235 5.73 -2.27 5.04
C LEU A 235 6.16 -3.25 3.95
N LEU A 236 7.08 -2.85 3.07
CA LEU A 236 7.43 -3.64 1.89
C LEU A 236 8.91 -3.99 1.86
N PRO A 237 9.24 -5.21 1.38
CA PRO A 237 10.62 -5.57 1.05
C PRO A 237 11.06 -4.84 -0.23
N ARG A 238 12.32 -4.96 -0.55
CA ARG A 238 12.91 -4.36 -1.76
C ARG A 238 12.36 -4.90 -3.10
N GLY A 239 11.68 -6.03 -3.08
CA GLY A 239 11.15 -6.70 -4.27
C GLY A 239 11.91 -7.96 -4.67
#